data_8c395b674a7e4de082d39e4411d34ecf
#
_entry.id   8c395b674a7e4de082d39e4411d34ecf
#
_cell.length_a   1.000
_cell.length_b   1.000
_cell.length_c   1.000
_cell.angle_alpha   90.00
_cell.angle_beta   90.00
_cell.angle_gamma   90.00
#
_symmetry.space_group_name_H-M   'P 1'
#
loop_
_entity.id
_entity.type
_entity.pdbx_description
1 polymer ?
#
loop_
_entity_poly.entity_id
_entity_poly.type
_entity_poly.pdbx_seq_one_letter_code
_entity_poly.pdbx_strand_id
1 'polypeptide(L)'
;MRIASITAIGAVGLLAAGGLVITLGAQSSSRNPPIPHEDLPAPTGADVSPVVGNATSGSVPTALRSGDAIIPKPSVDAPLDKSKGEPVLGTKDFGADRQTSLKPDENTGPDSTLHYVSVFNPDVLPFKRMSALDAVADDYTMKIGRPALTELPVGGVTDPKTRDWFYGNLMVELQPGADVPLPSVAPDMRILSYDVKPKIPLKFEKDGADNFYVRTDESNASGQYRLIIYVDADAGYFAPSLPTKAKYTARMVATMTPPELRPIMSDAIKSAGRTTLDKLGITPDQPLGDAFNALVKWGRGFEAKALPANATGDIYRDLCDSQSGVCRHRAFSFMITANVLGIPARYVQNEAHAFIEVWFPERRWQRIDLGGAALRMDVANAEDKKLHNPRAEDPFAKPPEYSQQYTQLEGDIRGLTAKQIADRKKPNATPSGSLGQGPGQGPGNGSGTSGPDRITPDPSLPTVTQDPKKKTPRLDVTTADTSAFRGDVVHVEGRVVAEGKPIPDHPVDVFLAPAGRRGANPIPLGRAVSDANGRFQQEFTVPGSLNLATYEIYLASPEDAYYNAALSD
;
A
#
# COMPACT_ATOMS: atom_id res chain seq x y z
N MET A 1 2.42 -32.75 -10.08
CA MET A 1 2.73 -32.44 -8.67
C MET A 1 4.26 -32.59 -8.54
N ARG A 2 5.01 -31.51 -8.54
CA ARG A 2 6.45 -31.56 -8.33
C ARG A 2 6.74 -30.86 -7.00
N ILE A 3 7.27 -31.62 -6.09
CA ILE A 3 7.77 -31.17 -4.79
C ILE A 3 9.05 -30.40 -5.09
N ALA A 4 9.11 -29.15 -4.69
CA ALA A 4 10.37 -28.42 -4.73
C ALA A 4 11.25 -28.95 -3.59
N SER A 5 12.33 -29.58 -3.96
CA SER A 5 13.33 -30.07 -3.00
C SER A 5 14.14 -28.89 -2.47
N ILE A 6 14.47 -28.97 -1.22
CA ILE A 6 15.43 -28.09 -0.57
C ILE A 6 16.78 -28.72 -0.67
N THR A 7 17.72 -27.89 -1.02
CA THR A 7 19.11 -28.22 -0.93
C THR A 7 19.68 -27.53 0.31
N ALA A 8 19.99 -28.33 1.32
CA ALA A 8 20.89 -27.87 2.36
C ALA A 8 22.26 -27.76 1.69
N ILE A 9 22.74 -26.56 1.46
CA ILE A 9 24.15 -26.37 1.04
C ILE A 9 24.98 -26.42 2.31
N GLY A 10 25.41 -27.64 2.63
CA GLY A 10 26.44 -27.84 3.63
C GLY A 10 27.73 -27.24 3.09
N ALA A 11 28.14 -26.11 3.56
CA ALA A 11 29.46 -25.61 3.35
C ALA A 11 30.42 -26.44 4.19
N VAL A 12 31.22 -27.28 3.54
CA VAL A 12 32.34 -27.97 4.17
C VAL A 12 33.45 -26.96 4.40
N GLY A 13 33.70 -26.69 5.66
CA GLY A 13 34.97 -26.21 6.16
C GLY A 13 35.23 -24.72 6.15
N LEU A 14 35.30 -24.24 7.29
CA LEU A 14 35.89 -23.10 7.99
C LEU A 14 34.85 -22.21 8.67
N LEU A 15 34.84 -22.33 9.99
CA LEU A 15 34.30 -21.42 10.99
C LEU A 15 33.56 -20.15 10.43
N ALA A 16 32.33 -20.35 9.94
CA ALA A 16 31.42 -19.27 9.66
C ALA A 16 30.07 -19.72 10.17
N ALA A 17 29.44 -18.88 10.91
CA ALA A 17 28.13 -19.04 11.48
C ALA A 17 27.09 -19.44 10.42
N GLY A 18 26.43 -20.56 10.63
CA GLY A 18 25.54 -21.16 9.65
C GLY A 18 24.15 -20.56 9.65
N GLY A 19 23.82 -19.82 8.63
CA GLY A 19 22.42 -19.53 8.29
C GLY A 19 21.82 -20.75 7.58
N LEU A 20 20.60 -21.13 7.93
CA LEU A 20 19.84 -22.16 7.25
C LEU A 20 18.98 -21.57 6.13
N VAL A 21 19.01 -22.20 4.97
CA VAL A 21 18.29 -21.72 3.78
C VAL A 21 17.05 -22.58 3.53
N ILE A 22 15.87 -21.98 3.49
CA ILE A 22 14.59 -22.62 3.17
C ILE A 22 14.10 -22.20 1.77
N THR A 23 13.73 -23.17 0.95
CA THR A 23 13.04 -22.94 -0.32
C THR A 23 11.56 -23.28 -0.18
N LEU A 24 10.67 -22.30 -0.37
CA LEU A 24 9.25 -22.49 -0.27
C LEU A 24 8.63 -22.85 -1.62
N GLY A 25 7.81 -23.89 -1.64
CA GLY A 25 7.06 -24.33 -2.81
C GLY A 25 5.64 -23.78 -2.85
N ALA A 26 5.13 -23.51 -4.06
CA ALA A 26 3.74 -23.18 -4.26
C ALA A 26 2.93 -24.43 -4.62
N GLN A 27 1.84 -24.70 -3.94
CA GLN A 27 0.82 -25.64 -4.41
C GLN A 27 -0.07 -24.95 -5.43
N SER A 28 -0.19 -25.52 -6.63
CA SER A 28 -1.24 -25.12 -7.56
C SER A 28 -2.53 -25.88 -7.19
N SER A 29 -3.41 -25.30 -6.42
CA SER A 29 -4.79 -25.76 -6.32
C SER A 29 -5.64 -24.99 -7.33
N SER A 30 -6.52 -25.71 -8.04
CA SER A 30 -7.48 -25.15 -8.98
C SER A 30 -8.65 -24.38 -8.31
N ARG A 31 -8.50 -24.06 -7.03
CA ARG A 31 -9.36 -23.15 -6.31
C ARG A 31 -8.55 -21.87 -6.08
N ASN A 32 -9.13 -20.71 -6.39
CA ASN A 32 -8.53 -19.43 -6.02
C ASN A 32 -8.02 -19.54 -4.58
N PRO A 33 -6.71 -19.46 -4.34
CA PRO A 33 -6.22 -19.48 -2.97
C PRO A 33 -6.84 -18.26 -2.27
N PRO A 34 -7.36 -18.41 -1.06
CA PRO A 34 -7.67 -17.25 -0.25
C PRO A 34 -6.42 -16.39 -0.18
N ILE A 35 -6.58 -15.08 -0.27
CA ILE A 35 -5.48 -14.16 0.01
C ILE A 35 -5.03 -14.50 1.43
N PRO A 36 -3.72 -14.80 1.65
CA PRO A 36 -3.27 -15.24 2.94
C PRO A 36 -3.61 -14.18 3.99
N HIS A 37 -4.33 -14.58 5.01
CA HIS A 37 -4.58 -13.77 6.18
C HIS A 37 -3.36 -13.91 7.09
N GLU A 38 -2.70 -12.81 7.35
CA GLU A 38 -1.67 -12.74 8.36
C GLU A 38 -2.36 -12.46 9.70
N ASP A 39 -2.65 -13.51 10.47
CA ASP A 39 -3.03 -13.39 11.87
C ASP A 39 -1.77 -13.04 12.67
N LEU A 40 -1.32 -11.79 12.55
CA LEU A 40 -0.30 -11.31 13.46
C LEU A 40 -0.97 -10.95 14.79
N PRO A 41 -0.46 -11.47 15.92
CA PRO A 41 -0.88 -10.97 17.22
C PRO A 41 -0.65 -9.45 17.25
N ALA A 42 -1.63 -8.72 17.76
CA ALA A 42 -1.51 -7.29 17.91
C ALA A 42 -0.21 -6.98 18.68
N PRO A 43 0.58 -5.99 18.23
CA PRO A 43 1.88 -5.69 18.82
C PRO A 43 1.73 -5.41 20.31
N THR A 44 2.35 -6.24 21.14
CA THR A 44 2.46 -5.99 22.56
C THR A 44 3.54 -4.95 22.76
N GLY A 45 3.14 -3.71 22.93
CA GLY A 45 3.91 -2.61 23.51
C GLY A 45 5.29 -2.31 22.92
N ALA A 46 5.59 -1.08 22.84
CA ALA A 46 6.88 -0.39 22.73
C ALA A 46 7.43 -0.05 21.33
N ASP A 47 7.18 -0.81 20.25
CA ASP A 47 7.86 -0.55 18.97
C ASP A 47 6.99 0.09 17.88
N VAL A 48 5.87 0.67 18.24
CA VAL A 48 5.08 1.49 17.32
C VAL A 48 5.49 2.96 17.46
N SER A 49 6.60 3.31 16.88
CA SER A 49 6.93 4.70 16.62
C SER A 49 6.37 5.05 15.26
N PRO A 50 5.47 6.02 15.10
CA PRO A 50 5.32 7.29 15.81
C PRO A 50 3.93 7.51 16.42
N VAL A 51 3.46 6.60 17.21
CA VAL A 51 2.17 6.75 17.91
C VAL A 51 2.43 7.46 19.23
N VAL A 52 1.75 8.58 19.47
CA VAL A 52 1.74 9.23 20.77
C VAL A 52 0.63 8.59 21.60
N GLY A 53 1.01 7.77 22.57
CA GLY A 53 0.10 7.07 23.48
C GLY A 53 0.29 5.56 23.48
N ASN A 54 0.04 4.93 24.62
CA ASN A 54 0.10 3.47 24.78
C ASN A 54 -1.05 2.81 24.04
N ALA A 55 -0.80 2.32 22.82
CA ALA A 55 -1.72 1.42 22.15
C ALA A 55 -1.67 0.06 22.84
N THR A 56 -2.67 -0.24 23.66
CA THR A 56 -2.92 -1.63 24.06
C THR A 56 -3.43 -2.40 22.87
N SER A 57 -3.00 -3.66 22.73
CA SER A 57 -3.45 -4.60 21.70
C SER A 57 -4.97 -4.48 21.45
N GLY A 58 -5.37 -4.14 20.21
CA GLY A 58 -6.78 -4.07 19.78
C GLY A 58 -7.46 -2.71 19.95
N SER A 59 -6.79 -1.65 20.40
CA SER A 59 -7.38 -0.31 20.49
C SER A 59 -6.83 0.63 19.41
N VAL A 60 -7.71 1.51 18.91
CA VAL A 60 -7.30 2.61 18.02
C VAL A 60 -6.39 3.56 18.79
N PRO A 61 -5.18 3.89 18.28
CA PRO A 61 -4.25 4.80 18.94
C PRO A 61 -4.88 6.15 19.27
N THR A 62 -4.43 6.80 20.34
CA THR A 62 -4.99 8.10 20.77
C THR A 62 -4.57 9.26 19.88
N ALA A 63 -3.45 9.14 19.17
CA ALA A 63 -2.98 10.12 18.21
C ALA A 63 -2.04 9.50 17.16
N LEU A 64 -1.90 10.18 16.02
CA LEU A 64 -0.90 9.91 14.98
C LEU A 64 0.07 11.08 14.88
N ARG A 65 1.31 10.77 14.55
CA ARG A 65 2.28 11.79 14.16
C ARG A 65 2.42 11.83 12.64
N SER A 66 2.27 13.02 12.05
CA SER A 66 2.46 13.23 10.61
C SER A 66 3.38 14.45 10.40
N GLY A 67 4.67 14.18 10.18
CA GLY A 67 5.73 15.20 10.27
C GLY A 67 5.77 15.80 11.67
N ASP A 68 5.68 17.13 11.79
CA ASP A 68 5.65 17.83 13.06
C ASP A 68 4.25 17.93 13.70
N ALA A 69 3.21 17.51 13.00
CA ALA A 69 1.84 17.59 13.47
C ALA A 69 1.45 16.31 14.23
N ILE A 70 0.71 16.51 15.33
CA ILE A 70 0.01 15.46 16.07
C ILE A 70 -1.45 15.52 15.68
N ILE A 71 -1.98 14.41 15.17
CA ILE A 71 -3.36 14.24 14.77
C ILE A 71 -4.07 13.41 15.84
N PRO A 72 -4.98 13.99 16.63
CA PRO A 72 -5.71 13.22 17.65
C PRO A 72 -6.68 12.23 17.00
N LYS A 73 -6.93 11.12 17.70
CA LYS A 73 -7.97 10.16 17.32
C LYS A 73 -9.32 10.87 17.25
N PRO A 74 -10.10 10.72 16.15
CA PRO A 74 -11.46 11.19 16.09
C PRO A 74 -12.33 10.56 17.20
N SER A 75 -13.30 11.33 17.73
CA SER A 75 -14.21 10.81 18.74
C SER A 75 -15.25 9.87 18.13
N VAL A 76 -15.33 8.64 18.63
CA VAL A 76 -16.39 7.69 18.25
C VAL A 76 -17.77 8.13 18.78
N ASP A 77 -17.79 9.04 19.75
CA ASP A 77 -19.01 9.63 20.34
C ASP A 77 -19.50 10.89 19.59
N ALA A 78 -18.74 11.35 18.59
CA ALA A 78 -19.14 12.53 17.83
C ALA A 78 -20.46 12.25 17.07
N PRO A 79 -21.46 13.12 17.17
CA PRO A 79 -22.68 12.99 16.39
C PRO A 79 -22.39 13.23 14.90
N LEU A 80 -23.31 12.75 14.03
CA LEU A 80 -23.26 13.07 12.60
C LEU A 80 -23.39 14.59 12.41
N ASP A 81 -22.40 15.17 11.73
CA ASP A 81 -22.40 16.60 11.41
C ASP A 81 -22.77 16.87 9.95
N LYS A 82 -24.06 16.97 9.69
CA LYS A 82 -24.59 17.30 8.36
C LYS A 82 -24.18 18.69 7.88
N SER A 83 -23.88 19.63 8.79
CA SER A 83 -23.45 20.97 8.40
C SER A 83 -22.08 20.99 7.73
N LYS A 84 -21.24 20.02 8.07
CA LYS A 84 -19.93 19.78 7.43
C LYS A 84 -19.99 18.88 6.19
N GLY A 85 -21.18 18.48 5.74
CA GLY A 85 -21.35 17.58 4.61
C GLY A 85 -20.86 16.15 4.89
N GLU A 86 -20.89 15.72 6.18
CA GLU A 86 -20.45 14.39 6.55
C GLU A 86 -21.33 13.31 5.90
N PRO A 87 -20.78 12.34 5.14
CA PRO A 87 -21.57 11.34 4.45
C PRO A 87 -21.98 10.20 5.37
N VAL A 88 -23.11 9.57 5.06
CA VAL A 88 -23.51 8.29 5.66
C VAL A 88 -23.39 7.21 4.58
N LEU A 89 -22.36 6.38 4.68
CA LEU A 89 -22.10 5.31 3.72
C LEU A 89 -23.16 4.21 3.85
N GLY A 90 -23.54 3.60 2.73
CA GLY A 90 -24.58 2.57 2.69
C GLY A 90 -26.00 3.12 2.53
N THR A 91 -26.19 4.46 2.53
CA THR A 91 -27.47 5.09 2.19
C THR A 91 -27.64 5.26 0.69
N LYS A 92 -28.88 5.51 0.23
CA LYS A 92 -29.14 5.79 -1.19
C LYS A 92 -28.43 7.05 -1.69
N ASP A 93 -28.19 8.01 -0.80
CA ASP A 93 -27.59 9.29 -1.14
C ASP A 93 -26.06 9.21 -1.26
N PHE A 94 -25.43 8.19 -0.67
CA PHE A 94 -23.98 8.02 -0.70
C PHE A 94 -23.49 6.62 -1.08
N GLY A 95 -24.37 5.63 -1.17
CA GLY A 95 -24.03 4.30 -1.68
C GLY A 95 -24.07 4.22 -3.20
N ALA A 96 -24.83 5.15 -3.83
CA ALA A 96 -24.96 5.22 -5.29
C ALA A 96 -23.68 5.70 -5.99
N ASP A 97 -22.80 6.44 -5.29
CA ASP A 97 -21.54 6.93 -5.86
C ASP A 97 -20.49 5.83 -6.00
N ARG A 98 -20.72 4.70 -5.35
CA ARG A 98 -19.89 3.51 -5.54
C ARG A 98 -20.48 2.62 -6.61
N GLN A 99 -20.25 3.01 -7.83
CA GLN A 99 -20.69 2.26 -8.98
C GLN A 99 -19.85 1.02 -9.16
N THR A 100 -20.48 -0.15 -9.24
CA THR A 100 -19.84 -1.41 -9.62
C THR A 100 -19.60 -1.51 -11.12
N SER A 101 -20.20 -0.59 -11.89
CA SER A 101 -19.98 -0.41 -13.31
C SER A 101 -20.21 1.05 -13.72
N LEU A 102 -19.47 1.50 -14.72
CA LEU A 102 -19.56 2.83 -15.27
C LEU A 102 -19.42 2.78 -16.80
N LYS A 103 -20.38 3.36 -17.50
CA LYS A 103 -20.24 3.61 -18.94
C LYS A 103 -19.72 5.04 -19.15
N PRO A 104 -18.66 5.25 -19.95
CA PRO A 104 -18.18 6.59 -20.26
C PRO A 104 -19.28 7.40 -20.95
N ASP A 105 -19.41 8.66 -20.57
CA ASP A 105 -20.35 9.60 -21.20
C ASP A 105 -19.68 10.40 -22.33
N GLU A 106 -20.48 11.06 -23.14
CA GLU A 106 -20.03 11.92 -24.26
C GLU A 106 -19.88 13.39 -23.84
N ASN A 107 -20.20 13.72 -22.59
CA ASN A 107 -20.03 15.07 -22.07
C ASN A 107 -18.57 15.34 -21.67
N THR A 108 -17.76 15.67 -22.64
CA THR A 108 -16.30 15.90 -22.50
C THR A 108 -15.95 17.32 -22.04
N GLY A 109 -16.94 18.20 -21.88
CA GLY A 109 -16.76 19.55 -21.34
C GLY A 109 -16.43 19.52 -19.84
N PRO A 110 -15.90 20.63 -19.28
CA PRO A 110 -15.59 20.70 -17.87
C PRO A 110 -16.87 20.83 -17.04
N ASP A 111 -16.92 20.11 -15.94
CA ASP A 111 -17.91 20.36 -14.90
C ASP A 111 -17.62 21.72 -14.24
N SER A 112 -18.68 22.46 -13.83
CA SER A 112 -18.51 23.77 -13.21
C SER A 112 -17.88 23.67 -11.82
N THR A 113 -18.41 22.75 -11.01
CA THR A 113 -17.96 22.50 -9.63
C THR A 113 -18.17 21.03 -9.28
N LEU A 114 -17.17 20.42 -8.70
CA LEU A 114 -17.26 19.10 -8.08
C LEU A 114 -17.10 19.20 -6.57
N HIS A 115 -17.73 18.30 -5.85
CA HIS A 115 -17.77 18.30 -4.39
C HIS A 115 -17.00 17.10 -3.86
N TYR A 116 -15.99 17.36 -3.05
CA TYR A 116 -15.20 16.32 -2.37
C TYR A 116 -15.51 16.33 -0.88
N VAL A 117 -15.66 15.17 -0.28
CA VAL A 117 -15.87 15.04 1.17
C VAL A 117 -14.68 14.34 1.81
N SER A 118 -14.02 15.04 2.71
CA SER A 118 -12.88 14.52 3.47
C SER A 118 -13.36 13.55 4.55
N VAL A 119 -12.80 12.34 4.56
CA VAL A 119 -13.10 11.29 5.56
C VAL A 119 -11.85 10.74 6.25
N PHE A 120 -10.68 10.98 5.68
CA PHE A 120 -9.40 10.56 6.26
C PHE A 120 -8.66 11.71 6.94
N ASN A 121 -7.77 11.39 7.85
CA ASN A 121 -6.82 12.35 8.44
C ASN A 121 -5.48 11.64 8.75
N PRO A 122 -4.36 11.99 8.07
CA PRO A 122 -4.26 12.96 6.96
C PRO A 122 -5.17 12.63 5.79
N ASP A 123 -5.65 13.65 5.05
CA ASP A 123 -6.50 13.43 3.88
C ASP A 123 -5.68 13.34 2.60
N VAL A 124 -5.99 12.35 1.78
CA VAL A 124 -5.33 12.08 0.49
C VAL A 124 -5.96 12.86 -0.68
N LEU A 125 -6.70 13.90 -0.39
CA LEU A 125 -7.40 14.77 -1.34
C LEU A 125 -6.55 15.09 -2.59
N PRO A 126 -7.09 15.01 -3.81
CA PRO A 126 -8.44 14.56 -4.19
C PRO A 126 -8.54 13.06 -4.52
N PHE A 127 -7.66 12.22 -3.99
CA PHE A 127 -7.40 10.87 -4.47
C PHE A 127 -7.91 9.75 -3.54
N LYS A 128 -8.85 10.05 -2.67
CA LYS A 128 -9.59 9.01 -1.95
C LYS A 128 -10.18 8.03 -2.97
N ARG A 129 -10.04 6.73 -2.73
CA ARG A 129 -10.63 5.69 -3.57
C ARG A 129 -12.04 5.39 -3.07
N MET A 130 -13.04 5.53 -3.93
CA MET A 130 -14.41 5.09 -3.66
C MET A 130 -14.75 3.85 -4.48
N SER A 131 -14.33 3.81 -5.75
CA SER A 131 -14.56 2.68 -6.64
C SER A 131 -13.38 2.52 -7.59
N ALA A 132 -12.89 1.29 -7.73
CA ALA A 132 -11.92 0.87 -8.73
C ALA A 132 -12.56 -0.13 -9.68
N LEU A 133 -12.35 0.02 -11.00
CA LEU A 133 -12.88 -0.80 -12.06
C LEU A 133 -11.72 -1.32 -12.92
N ASP A 134 -11.65 -2.63 -13.15
CA ASP A 134 -10.51 -3.33 -13.76
C ASP A 134 -10.86 -4.19 -14.99
N ALA A 135 -12.12 -4.16 -15.41
CA ALA A 135 -12.60 -4.86 -16.59
C ALA A 135 -13.40 -3.93 -17.51
N VAL A 136 -13.40 -4.23 -18.81
CA VAL A 136 -14.15 -3.47 -19.83
C VAL A 136 -14.98 -4.43 -20.66
N ALA A 137 -16.29 -4.20 -20.72
CA ALA A 137 -17.23 -4.93 -21.56
C ALA A 137 -17.19 -4.42 -23.03
N ASP A 138 -17.81 -5.16 -23.96
CA ASP A 138 -17.80 -4.85 -25.40
C ASP A 138 -18.43 -3.49 -25.74
N ASP A 139 -19.34 -3.01 -24.93
CA ASP A 139 -19.97 -1.68 -25.05
C ASP A 139 -19.21 -0.58 -24.33
N TYR A 140 -17.95 -0.83 -23.96
CA TYR A 140 -17.06 0.02 -23.19
C TYR A 140 -17.49 0.27 -21.73
N THR A 141 -18.48 -0.45 -21.21
CA THR A 141 -18.82 -0.37 -19.79
C THR A 141 -17.67 -0.94 -18.96
N MET A 142 -17.09 -0.09 -18.11
CA MET A 142 -16.12 -0.51 -17.10
C MET A 142 -16.84 -1.19 -15.94
N LYS A 143 -16.24 -2.22 -15.36
CA LYS A 143 -16.81 -2.97 -14.22
C LYS A 143 -15.75 -3.61 -13.36
N ILE A 144 -16.16 -4.11 -12.19
CA ILE A 144 -15.32 -4.97 -11.36
C ILE A 144 -15.24 -6.33 -12.04
N GLY A 145 -14.05 -6.73 -12.43
CA GLY A 145 -13.82 -7.98 -13.16
C GLY A 145 -13.91 -9.22 -12.28
N ARG A 146 -13.58 -9.06 -10.99
CA ARG A 146 -13.57 -10.13 -9.98
C ARG A 146 -14.30 -9.66 -8.72
N PRO A 147 -15.66 -9.72 -8.71
CA PRO A 147 -16.46 -9.11 -7.64
C PRO A 147 -16.55 -9.95 -6.35
N ALA A 148 -16.01 -11.16 -6.33
CA ALA A 148 -16.02 -12.00 -5.14
C ALA A 148 -15.28 -11.33 -3.99
N LEU A 149 -15.91 -11.28 -2.82
CA LEU A 149 -15.36 -10.67 -1.62
C LEU A 149 -14.44 -11.64 -0.88
N THR A 150 -13.39 -11.10 -0.30
CA THR A 150 -12.45 -11.81 0.57
C THR A 150 -12.36 -11.06 1.88
N GLU A 151 -12.54 -11.77 2.99
CA GLU A 151 -12.42 -11.20 4.33
C GLU A 151 -10.98 -10.72 4.60
N LEU A 152 -10.88 -9.56 5.24
CA LEU A 152 -9.61 -8.94 5.60
C LEU A 152 -9.37 -9.09 7.11
N PRO A 153 -8.16 -9.48 7.52
CA PRO A 153 -7.79 -9.45 8.93
C PRO A 153 -7.72 -8.01 9.44
N VAL A 154 -8.08 -7.83 10.69
CA VAL A 154 -7.84 -6.58 11.42
C VAL A 154 -6.62 -6.74 12.27
N GLY A 155 -5.60 -5.90 12.06
CA GLY A 155 -4.33 -5.96 12.78
C GLY A 155 -3.13 -5.81 11.86
N GLY A 156 -1.95 -6.04 12.41
CA GLY A 156 -0.68 -6.04 11.69
C GLY A 156 0.37 -5.11 12.28
N VAL A 157 1.63 -5.42 11.99
CA VAL A 157 2.77 -4.55 12.31
C VAL A 157 3.01 -3.60 11.14
N THR A 158 3.24 -2.34 11.43
CA THR A 158 3.49 -1.32 10.42
C THR A 158 4.95 -0.86 10.45
N ASP A 159 5.53 -0.61 9.27
CA ASP A 159 6.87 -0.08 9.10
C ASP A 159 6.81 1.40 8.70
N PRO A 160 7.29 2.32 9.55
CA PRO A 160 7.29 3.75 9.26
C PRO A 160 8.14 4.16 8.05
N LYS A 161 9.06 3.31 7.61
CA LYS A 161 9.90 3.59 6.44
C LYS A 161 9.15 3.41 5.12
N THR A 162 8.19 2.50 5.09
CA THR A 162 7.50 2.08 3.86
C THR A 162 6.01 2.38 3.86
N ARG A 163 5.41 2.67 5.01
CA ARG A 163 3.97 2.87 5.14
C ARG A 163 3.63 4.23 5.74
N ASP A 164 2.49 4.77 5.36
CA ASP A 164 1.89 5.99 5.90
C ASP A 164 0.59 5.62 6.63
N TRP A 165 0.24 6.37 7.70
CA TRP A 165 -0.91 6.09 8.57
C TRP A 165 -2.00 7.12 8.43
N PHE A 166 -3.22 6.64 8.67
CA PHE A 166 -4.41 7.46 8.56
C PHE A 166 -5.45 7.06 9.59
N TYR A 167 -6.24 8.02 10.06
CA TYR A 167 -7.55 7.75 10.62
C TYR A 167 -8.60 7.90 9.54
N GLY A 168 -9.54 6.95 9.46
CA GLY A 168 -10.83 7.15 8.80
C GLY A 168 -11.90 7.45 9.84
N ASN A 169 -12.69 8.49 9.62
CA ASN A 169 -13.84 8.85 10.45
C ASN A 169 -15.09 8.78 9.57
N LEU A 170 -15.92 7.76 9.78
CA LEU A 170 -16.97 7.36 8.87
C LEU A 170 -18.29 7.20 9.62
N MET A 171 -19.39 7.65 9.01
CA MET A 171 -20.74 7.20 9.37
C MET A 171 -21.15 6.11 8.38
N VAL A 172 -21.59 4.97 8.90
CA VAL A 172 -22.07 3.85 8.10
C VAL A 172 -23.47 3.46 8.51
N GLU A 173 -24.33 3.16 7.54
CA GLU A 173 -25.63 2.58 7.77
C GLU A 173 -25.53 1.07 7.51
N LEU A 174 -25.62 0.29 8.57
CA LEU A 174 -25.48 -1.17 8.50
C LEU A 174 -26.85 -1.84 8.45
N GLN A 175 -26.89 -2.95 7.73
CA GLN A 175 -27.97 -3.93 7.72
C GLN A 175 -27.33 -5.32 7.90
N PRO A 176 -27.95 -6.25 8.65
CA PRO A 176 -27.40 -7.58 8.83
C PRO A 176 -27.09 -8.28 7.50
N GLY A 177 -25.86 -8.72 7.34
CA GLY A 177 -25.42 -9.45 6.15
C GLY A 177 -25.22 -8.61 4.89
N ALA A 178 -25.45 -7.29 4.93
CA ALA A 178 -25.20 -6.40 3.79
C ALA A 178 -23.78 -5.83 3.81
N ASP A 179 -23.16 -5.79 2.63
CA ASP A 179 -21.83 -5.22 2.44
C ASP A 179 -21.94 -3.74 2.15
N VAL A 180 -21.40 -2.91 3.03
CA VAL A 180 -21.38 -1.45 2.87
C VAL A 180 -20.02 -1.04 2.31
N PRO A 181 -19.96 -0.43 1.13
CA PRO A 181 -18.72 0.04 0.54
C PRO A 181 -18.01 1.07 1.42
N LEU A 182 -16.69 0.90 1.59
CA LEU A 182 -15.83 1.82 2.34
C LEU A 182 -14.85 2.55 1.40
N PRO A 183 -14.61 3.85 1.62
CA PRO A 183 -13.50 4.52 1.00
C PRO A 183 -12.16 3.95 1.48
N SER A 184 -11.14 4.05 0.63
CA SER A 184 -9.79 3.67 0.98
C SER A 184 -8.77 4.71 0.53
N VAL A 185 -7.57 4.69 1.13
CA VAL A 185 -6.48 5.60 0.75
C VAL A 185 -5.59 4.98 -0.32
N ALA A 186 -5.53 3.63 -0.39
CA ALA A 186 -4.73 2.87 -1.34
C ALA A 186 -5.29 1.44 -1.48
N PRO A 187 -4.95 0.70 -2.55
CA PRO A 187 -5.41 -0.68 -2.76
C PRO A 187 -4.85 -1.69 -1.75
N ASP A 188 -3.70 -1.40 -1.17
CA ASP A 188 -3.03 -2.20 -0.15
C ASP A 188 -3.29 -1.70 1.28
N MET A 189 -4.31 -0.85 1.46
CA MET A 189 -4.71 -0.37 2.78
C MET A 189 -4.98 -1.55 3.72
N ARG A 190 -4.40 -1.51 4.92
CA ARG A 190 -4.70 -2.46 5.99
C ARG A 190 -5.45 -1.76 7.10
N ILE A 191 -6.42 -2.45 7.67
CA ILE A 191 -7.15 -1.96 8.85
C ILE A 191 -6.46 -2.53 10.08
N LEU A 192 -5.68 -1.68 10.77
CA LEU A 192 -4.87 -2.09 11.92
C LEU A 192 -5.70 -2.22 13.19
N SER A 193 -6.70 -1.35 13.36
CA SER A 193 -7.71 -1.45 14.40
C SER A 193 -8.91 -0.57 14.07
N TYR A 194 -10.00 -0.77 14.78
CA TYR A 194 -11.20 0.07 14.64
C TYR A 194 -11.91 0.28 15.96
N ASP A 195 -12.71 1.34 16.01
CA ASP A 195 -13.62 1.65 17.10
C ASP A 195 -14.99 1.97 16.48
N VAL A 196 -16.07 1.41 17.05
CA VAL A 196 -17.43 1.57 16.49
C VAL A 196 -18.43 1.85 17.59
N LYS A 197 -19.38 2.75 17.31
CA LYS A 197 -20.47 3.07 18.23
C LYS A 197 -21.80 3.15 17.50
N PRO A 198 -22.86 2.46 17.96
CA PRO A 198 -22.86 1.45 19.05
C PRO A 198 -21.84 0.31 18.83
N LYS A 199 -21.37 -0.31 19.91
CA LYS A 199 -20.43 -1.45 19.81
C LYS A 199 -21.08 -2.65 19.14
N ILE A 200 -20.43 -3.16 18.09
CA ILE A 200 -20.88 -4.31 17.32
C ILE A 200 -19.68 -4.97 16.65
N PRO A 201 -19.65 -6.30 16.50
CA PRO A 201 -18.64 -6.98 15.68
C PRO A 201 -18.78 -6.59 14.19
N LEU A 202 -17.65 -6.25 13.59
CA LEU A 202 -17.57 -5.92 12.18
C LEU A 202 -16.61 -6.87 11.47
N LYS A 203 -16.93 -7.19 10.22
CA LYS A 203 -16.04 -7.82 9.25
C LYS A 203 -15.68 -6.81 8.17
N PHE A 204 -14.46 -6.89 7.70
CA PHE A 204 -13.97 -6.08 6.59
C PHE A 204 -13.62 -7.00 5.44
N GLU A 205 -13.95 -6.59 4.24
CA GLU A 205 -13.79 -7.40 3.04
C GLU A 205 -13.27 -6.54 1.90
N LYS A 206 -12.71 -7.18 0.87
CA LYS A 206 -12.38 -6.53 -0.39
C LYS A 206 -12.65 -7.41 -1.59
N ASP A 207 -12.93 -6.80 -2.74
CA ASP A 207 -13.06 -7.46 -4.02
C ASP A 207 -11.73 -7.53 -4.79
N GLY A 208 -11.74 -8.14 -5.98
CA GLY A 208 -10.54 -8.28 -6.81
C GLY A 208 -9.99 -6.98 -7.42
N ALA A 209 -10.75 -5.89 -7.37
CA ALA A 209 -10.27 -4.54 -7.73
C ALA A 209 -9.78 -3.75 -6.50
N ASP A 210 -9.63 -4.43 -5.35
CA ASP A 210 -9.27 -3.84 -4.06
C ASP A 210 -10.22 -2.71 -3.61
N ASN A 211 -11.53 -2.85 -3.86
CA ASN A 211 -12.54 -2.04 -3.21
C ASN A 211 -12.86 -2.64 -1.84
N PHE A 212 -12.96 -1.79 -0.83
CA PHE A 212 -13.16 -2.18 0.56
C PHE A 212 -14.63 -2.14 0.95
N TYR A 213 -15.01 -3.04 1.87
CA TYR A 213 -16.37 -3.16 2.39
C TYR A 213 -16.34 -3.40 3.89
N VAL A 214 -17.42 -2.99 4.58
CA VAL A 214 -17.68 -3.37 5.96
C VAL A 214 -19.03 -4.06 6.04
N ARG A 215 -19.11 -5.05 6.91
CA ARG A 215 -20.30 -5.87 7.12
C ARG A 215 -20.45 -6.25 8.58
N THR A 216 -21.65 -6.53 8.98
CA THR A 216 -21.96 -7.20 10.25
C THR A 216 -22.96 -8.32 10.02
N ASP A 217 -22.80 -9.42 10.75
CA ASP A 217 -23.72 -10.55 10.72
C ASP A 217 -24.70 -10.53 11.92
N GLU A 218 -24.58 -9.51 12.79
CA GLU A 218 -25.46 -9.37 13.97
C GLU A 218 -26.90 -9.03 13.56
N SER A 219 -27.84 -9.89 13.89
CA SER A 219 -29.24 -9.81 13.43
C SER A 219 -30.01 -8.56 13.88
N ASN A 220 -29.53 -7.86 14.91
CA ASN A 220 -30.13 -6.63 15.46
C ASN A 220 -29.37 -5.35 15.07
N ALA A 221 -28.49 -5.43 14.11
CA ALA A 221 -27.54 -4.36 13.76
C ALA A 221 -28.06 -3.40 12.69
N SER A 222 -29.35 -3.17 12.56
CA SER A 222 -29.86 -2.18 11.62
C SER A 222 -29.72 -0.76 12.18
N GLY A 223 -29.08 0.15 11.42
CA GLY A 223 -28.99 1.57 11.78
C GLY A 223 -27.64 2.21 11.48
N GLN A 224 -27.47 3.42 12.01
CA GLN A 224 -26.28 4.23 11.79
C GLN A 224 -25.26 4.02 12.88
N TYR A 225 -23.99 3.86 12.46
CA TYR A 225 -22.84 3.61 13.33
C TYR A 225 -21.73 4.59 13.01
N ARG A 226 -21.11 5.17 14.05
CA ARG A 226 -19.84 5.89 13.90
C ARG A 226 -18.71 4.86 13.89
N LEU A 227 -17.94 4.83 12.81
CA LEU A 227 -16.80 3.94 12.63
C LEU A 227 -15.52 4.75 12.52
N ILE A 228 -14.61 4.54 13.45
CA ILE A 228 -13.24 5.07 13.40
C ILE A 228 -12.33 3.91 13.03
N ILE A 229 -11.62 4.02 11.91
CA ILE A 229 -10.61 3.04 11.50
C ILE A 229 -9.21 3.65 11.60
N TYR A 230 -8.29 2.86 12.10
CA TYR A 230 -6.85 3.15 12.04
C TYR A 230 -6.24 2.27 10.97
N VAL A 231 -5.65 2.90 9.96
CA VAL A 231 -5.19 2.21 8.75
C VAL A 231 -3.79 2.65 8.37
N ASP A 232 -3.11 1.79 7.61
CA ASP A 232 -1.87 2.15 6.92
C ASP A 232 -1.93 1.78 5.44
N ALA A 233 -1.01 2.38 4.66
CA ALA A 233 -0.87 2.12 3.23
C ALA A 233 0.58 2.29 2.78
N ASP A 234 0.97 1.61 1.69
CA ASP A 234 2.29 1.76 1.08
C ASP A 234 2.54 3.22 0.66
N ALA A 235 3.59 3.81 1.21
CA ALA A 235 3.99 5.18 0.87
C ALA A 235 4.39 5.32 -0.62
N GLY A 236 4.87 4.25 -1.25
CA GLY A 236 5.20 4.23 -2.67
C GLY A 236 3.98 4.38 -3.58
N TYR A 237 2.79 4.03 -3.10
CA TYR A 237 1.55 4.26 -3.85
C TYR A 237 1.30 5.74 -4.15
N PHE A 238 1.63 6.61 -3.20
CA PHE A 238 1.42 8.06 -3.32
C PHE A 238 2.55 8.79 -4.04
N ALA A 239 3.70 8.12 -4.20
CA ALA A 239 4.92 8.66 -4.81
C ALA A 239 5.33 7.81 -6.02
N PRO A 240 4.62 7.94 -7.17
CA PRO A 240 4.82 7.06 -8.31
C PRO A 240 6.24 7.14 -8.86
N SER A 241 6.78 5.99 -9.24
CA SER A 241 8.10 5.87 -9.84
C SER A 241 8.19 4.64 -10.74
N LEU A 242 9.02 4.70 -11.77
CA LEU A 242 9.27 3.55 -12.62
C LEU A 242 10.25 2.57 -11.96
N PRO A 243 10.19 1.27 -12.29
CA PRO A 243 11.20 0.31 -11.89
C PRO A 243 12.58 0.74 -12.42
N THR A 244 13.59 0.78 -11.53
CA THR A 244 14.92 1.31 -11.88
C THR A 244 15.96 0.25 -12.16
N LYS A 245 15.75 -0.99 -11.70
CA LYS A 245 16.79 -2.03 -11.67
C LYS A 245 16.94 -2.86 -12.93
N ALA A 246 16.01 -2.79 -13.87
CA ALA A 246 16.04 -3.57 -15.09
C ALA A 246 15.66 -2.73 -16.31
N LYS A 247 16.16 -3.12 -17.47
CA LYS A 247 15.69 -2.61 -18.76
C LYS A 247 14.34 -3.28 -19.07
N TYR A 248 13.31 -2.92 -18.31
CA TYR A 248 11.97 -3.44 -18.55
C TYR A 248 11.42 -2.90 -19.86
N THR A 249 10.63 -3.73 -20.53
CA THR A 249 9.68 -3.34 -21.58
C THR A 249 8.26 -3.61 -21.09
N ALA A 250 7.25 -3.03 -21.73
CA ALA A 250 5.86 -3.33 -21.38
C ALA A 250 5.51 -4.80 -21.61
N ARG A 251 6.12 -5.46 -22.61
CA ARG A 251 6.00 -6.91 -22.82
C ARG A 251 6.51 -7.72 -21.63
N MET A 252 7.63 -7.32 -21.06
CA MET A 252 8.15 -7.98 -19.85
C MET A 252 7.22 -7.78 -18.66
N VAL A 253 6.69 -6.57 -18.47
CA VAL A 253 5.68 -6.30 -17.43
C VAL A 253 4.47 -7.23 -17.60
N ALA A 254 3.93 -7.34 -18.82
CA ALA A 254 2.81 -8.23 -19.13
C ALA A 254 3.11 -9.69 -18.77
N THR A 255 4.33 -10.17 -19.05
CA THR A 255 4.76 -11.54 -18.71
C THR A 255 4.87 -11.75 -17.21
N MET A 256 5.33 -10.73 -16.47
CA MET A 256 5.49 -10.77 -15.01
C MET A 256 4.19 -10.48 -14.25
N THR A 257 3.13 -10.04 -14.94
CA THR A 257 1.84 -9.74 -14.34
C THR A 257 1.18 -10.99 -13.79
N PRO A 258 0.87 -11.04 -12.49
CA PRO A 258 0.11 -12.12 -11.88
C PRO A 258 -1.23 -12.34 -12.60
N PRO A 259 -1.72 -13.58 -12.73
CA PRO A 259 -2.97 -13.89 -13.44
C PRO A 259 -4.18 -13.10 -12.93
N GLU A 260 -4.25 -12.85 -11.62
CA GLU A 260 -5.31 -12.10 -10.97
C GLU A 260 -5.32 -10.60 -11.30
N LEU A 261 -4.20 -10.06 -11.77
CA LEU A 261 -4.07 -8.66 -12.18
C LEU A 261 -4.18 -8.47 -13.70
N ARG A 262 -4.35 -9.54 -14.45
CA ARG A 262 -4.47 -9.43 -15.91
C ARG A 262 -5.80 -8.78 -16.28
N PRO A 263 -5.79 -7.82 -17.22
CA PRO A 263 -6.99 -7.11 -17.63
C PRO A 263 -8.03 -8.03 -18.27
N ILE A 264 -9.30 -7.77 -17.97
CA ILE A 264 -10.44 -8.47 -18.55
C ILE A 264 -11.06 -7.57 -19.62
N MET A 265 -10.76 -7.86 -20.87
CA MET A 265 -11.23 -7.12 -22.05
C MET A 265 -11.38 -8.07 -23.23
N SER A 266 -12.36 -7.80 -24.10
CA SER A 266 -12.54 -8.56 -25.35
C SER A 266 -11.44 -8.24 -26.37
N ASP A 267 -11.36 -9.06 -27.41
CA ASP A 267 -10.41 -8.84 -28.50
C ASP A 267 -10.77 -7.62 -29.35
N ALA A 268 -12.04 -7.22 -29.40
CA ALA A 268 -12.49 -5.99 -30.05
C ALA A 268 -11.90 -4.77 -29.33
N ILE A 269 -12.04 -4.70 -28.01
CA ILE A 269 -11.45 -3.63 -27.18
C ILE A 269 -9.92 -3.61 -27.31
N LYS A 270 -9.28 -4.78 -27.26
CA LYS A 270 -7.83 -4.89 -27.46
C LYS A 270 -7.39 -4.40 -28.86
N SER A 271 -8.19 -4.66 -29.89
CA SER A 271 -7.92 -4.19 -31.25
C SER A 271 -8.02 -2.66 -31.34
N ALA A 272 -9.04 -2.06 -30.72
CA ALA A 272 -9.17 -0.61 -30.65
C ALA A 272 -7.96 0.02 -29.92
N GLY A 273 -7.55 -0.54 -28.80
CA GLY A 273 -6.36 -0.07 -28.05
C GLY A 273 -5.06 -0.21 -28.86
N ARG A 274 -4.87 -1.29 -29.62
CA ARG A 274 -3.71 -1.42 -30.53
C ARG A 274 -3.68 -0.31 -31.58
N THR A 275 -4.83 0.00 -32.18
CA THR A 275 -4.92 1.12 -33.15
C THR A 275 -4.51 2.44 -32.54
N THR A 276 -4.87 2.69 -31.28
CA THR A 276 -4.44 3.91 -30.57
C THR A 276 -2.94 3.89 -30.32
N LEU A 277 -2.36 2.77 -29.85
CA LEU A 277 -0.91 2.64 -29.64
C LEU A 277 -0.12 2.84 -30.93
N ASP A 278 -0.59 2.28 -32.05
CA ASP A 278 0.04 2.45 -33.38
C ASP A 278 0.07 3.92 -33.79
N LYS A 279 -1.03 4.66 -33.60
CA LYS A 279 -1.10 6.10 -33.88
C LYS A 279 -0.14 6.91 -32.99
N LEU A 280 0.07 6.49 -31.75
CA LEU A 280 0.99 7.12 -30.80
C LEU A 280 2.46 6.72 -31.03
N GLY A 281 2.73 5.71 -31.89
CA GLY A 281 4.07 5.17 -32.09
C GLY A 281 4.62 4.45 -30.85
N ILE A 282 3.73 3.94 -29.98
CA ILE A 282 4.09 3.25 -28.74
C ILE A 282 3.99 1.75 -28.96
N THR A 283 5.07 1.02 -28.67
CA THR A 283 5.11 -0.44 -28.83
C THR A 283 5.49 -1.12 -27.50
N PRO A 284 5.06 -2.39 -27.28
CA PRO A 284 5.37 -3.11 -26.06
C PRO A 284 6.86 -3.45 -25.90
N ASP A 285 7.67 -3.33 -26.94
CA ASP A 285 9.08 -3.69 -26.93
C ASP A 285 10.02 -2.48 -26.70
N GLN A 286 9.47 -1.28 -26.66
CA GLN A 286 10.23 -0.08 -26.25
C GLN A 286 10.63 -0.15 -24.78
N PRO A 287 11.71 0.58 -24.37
CA PRO A 287 12.02 0.76 -22.96
C PRO A 287 10.78 1.26 -22.19
N LEU A 288 10.49 0.61 -21.07
CA LEU A 288 9.28 0.90 -20.27
C LEU A 288 9.15 2.38 -19.93
N GLY A 289 10.26 3.02 -19.57
CA GLY A 289 10.28 4.45 -19.24
C GLY A 289 9.81 5.32 -20.40
N ASP A 290 10.29 5.05 -21.62
CA ASP A 290 9.92 5.81 -22.81
C ASP A 290 8.45 5.60 -23.18
N ALA A 291 8.01 4.33 -23.24
CA ALA A 291 6.63 3.97 -23.56
C ALA A 291 5.64 4.55 -22.53
N PHE A 292 5.94 4.42 -21.25
CA PHE A 292 5.04 4.87 -20.19
C PHE A 292 5.02 6.40 -20.06
N ASN A 293 6.17 7.09 -20.18
CA ASN A 293 6.22 8.55 -20.20
C ASN A 293 5.45 9.12 -21.39
N ALA A 294 5.56 8.52 -22.57
CA ALA A 294 4.78 8.92 -23.75
C ALA A 294 3.27 8.74 -23.50
N LEU A 295 2.87 7.60 -22.90
CA LEU A 295 1.47 7.31 -22.59
C LEU A 295 0.91 8.29 -21.54
N VAL A 296 1.65 8.59 -20.47
CA VAL A 296 1.22 9.57 -19.45
C VAL A 296 1.13 10.98 -20.07
N LYS A 297 2.10 11.38 -20.88
CA LYS A 297 2.06 12.67 -21.58
C LYS A 297 0.82 12.77 -22.47
N TRP A 298 0.50 11.70 -23.22
CA TRP A 298 -0.70 11.65 -24.06
C TRP A 298 -1.97 11.75 -23.22
N GLY A 299 -2.12 10.97 -22.15
CA GLY A 299 -3.31 11.00 -21.29
C GLY A 299 -3.49 12.35 -20.59
N ARG A 300 -2.41 13.04 -20.24
CA ARG A 300 -2.42 14.39 -19.66
C ARG A 300 -2.68 15.51 -20.69
N GLY A 301 -2.53 15.22 -21.98
CA GLY A 301 -2.76 16.16 -23.06
C GLY A 301 -4.21 16.28 -23.54
N PHE A 302 -5.17 15.60 -22.89
CA PHE A 302 -6.58 15.78 -23.22
C PHE A 302 -7.07 17.17 -22.77
N GLU A 303 -7.96 17.75 -23.58
CA GLU A 303 -8.57 19.03 -23.31
C GLU A 303 -10.06 18.86 -22.96
N ALA A 304 -10.56 19.68 -22.06
CA ALA A 304 -11.99 19.74 -21.73
C ALA A 304 -12.74 20.50 -22.84
N LYS A 305 -12.97 19.84 -23.96
CA LYS A 305 -13.69 20.38 -25.13
C LYS A 305 -14.67 19.34 -25.65
N ALA A 306 -15.71 19.78 -26.36
CA ALA A 306 -16.69 18.88 -26.98
C ALA A 306 -16.02 17.93 -27.99
N LEU A 307 -16.61 16.75 -28.13
CA LEU A 307 -16.24 15.84 -29.23
C LEU A 307 -16.44 16.53 -30.58
N PRO A 308 -15.61 16.20 -31.59
CA PRO A 308 -15.75 16.79 -32.90
C PRO A 308 -17.06 16.37 -33.59
N ALA A 309 -17.59 17.21 -34.49
CA ALA A 309 -18.84 16.94 -35.18
C ALA A 309 -18.85 15.67 -36.05
N ASN A 310 -17.69 15.18 -36.41
CA ASN A 310 -17.48 13.91 -37.15
C ASN A 310 -17.16 12.72 -36.25
N ALA A 311 -17.50 12.78 -34.97
CA ALA A 311 -17.38 11.65 -34.06
C ALA A 311 -18.09 10.41 -34.62
N THR A 312 -17.48 9.23 -34.41
CA THR A 312 -17.92 7.98 -35.04
C THR A 312 -18.98 7.25 -34.24
N GLY A 313 -19.20 7.64 -32.98
CA GLY A 313 -20.04 6.93 -32.01
C GLY A 313 -19.31 5.78 -31.28
N ASP A 314 -18.05 5.50 -31.65
CA ASP A 314 -17.15 4.68 -30.85
C ASP A 314 -16.48 5.58 -29.81
N ILE A 315 -17.03 5.60 -28.60
CA ILE A 315 -16.60 6.54 -27.56
C ILE A 315 -15.10 6.46 -27.25
N TYR A 316 -14.50 5.27 -27.24
CA TYR A 316 -13.07 5.13 -26.99
C TYR A 316 -12.23 5.75 -28.11
N ARG A 317 -12.56 5.46 -29.38
CA ARG A 317 -11.86 6.04 -30.54
C ARG A 317 -12.03 7.54 -30.60
N ASP A 318 -13.25 8.02 -30.40
CA ASP A 318 -13.58 9.45 -30.50
C ASP A 318 -12.82 10.25 -29.44
N LEU A 319 -12.74 9.75 -28.20
CA LEU A 319 -11.93 10.35 -27.12
C LEU A 319 -10.43 10.31 -27.42
N CYS A 320 -9.90 9.16 -27.85
CA CYS A 320 -8.48 8.98 -28.12
C CYS A 320 -7.99 9.82 -29.30
N ASP A 321 -8.79 9.86 -30.39
CA ASP A 321 -8.43 10.55 -31.62
C ASP A 321 -8.51 12.08 -31.47
N SER A 322 -9.48 12.57 -30.72
CA SER A 322 -9.67 14.01 -30.49
C SER A 322 -8.92 14.55 -29.29
N GLN A 323 -8.45 13.67 -28.38
CA GLN A 323 -7.98 14.02 -27.06
C GLN A 323 -8.93 14.99 -26.32
N SER A 324 -10.24 14.73 -26.43
CA SER A 324 -11.28 15.51 -25.77
C SER A 324 -11.67 14.82 -24.46
N GLY A 325 -11.79 15.57 -23.38
CA GLY A 325 -12.31 15.02 -22.13
C GLY A 325 -11.65 15.53 -20.86
N VAL A 326 -12.35 15.29 -19.76
CA VAL A 326 -11.93 15.59 -18.39
C VAL A 326 -11.38 14.34 -17.70
N CYS A 327 -11.13 14.36 -16.40
CA CYS A 327 -10.47 13.30 -15.64
C CYS A 327 -11.02 11.90 -15.93
N ARG A 328 -12.35 11.72 -15.95
CA ARG A 328 -12.98 10.41 -16.20
C ARG A 328 -12.72 9.85 -17.59
N HIS A 329 -12.68 10.71 -18.61
CA HIS A 329 -12.38 10.32 -19.99
C HIS A 329 -10.90 10.01 -20.19
N ARG A 330 -10.02 10.81 -19.58
CA ARG A 330 -8.56 10.58 -19.55
C ARG A 330 -8.25 9.24 -18.90
N ALA A 331 -8.84 8.97 -17.73
CA ALA A 331 -8.63 7.73 -17.00
C ALA A 331 -9.17 6.51 -17.76
N PHE A 332 -10.36 6.59 -18.35
CA PHE A 332 -10.94 5.54 -19.16
C PHE A 332 -10.06 5.20 -20.39
N SER A 333 -9.69 6.20 -21.17
CA SER A 333 -8.87 6.02 -22.37
C SER A 333 -7.48 5.48 -22.02
N PHE A 334 -6.86 6.00 -20.97
CA PHE A 334 -5.57 5.53 -20.49
C PHE A 334 -5.62 4.08 -20.01
N MET A 335 -6.64 3.69 -19.23
CA MET A 335 -6.77 2.34 -18.71
C MET A 335 -6.77 1.30 -19.83
N ILE A 336 -7.57 1.49 -20.86
CA ILE A 336 -7.64 0.55 -22.00
C ILE A 336 -6.28 0.51 -22.72
N THR A 337 -5.72 1.68 -23.05
CA THR A 337 -4.47 1.78 -23.82
C THR A 337 -3.29 1.17 -23.05
N ALA A 338 -3.16 1.43 -21.75
CA ALA A 338 -2.11 0.87 -20.90
C ALA A 338 -2.22 -0.66 -20.79
N ASN A 339 -3.43 -1.16 -20.57
CA ASN A 339 -3.68 -2.60 -20.50
C ASN A 339 -3.35 -3.32 -21.81
N VAL A 340 -3.65 -2.71 -22.95
CA VAL A 340 -3.32 -3.27 -24.28
C VAL A 340 -1.80 -3.21 -24.53
N LEU A 341 -1.12 -2.18 -24.04
CA LEU A 341 0.35 -2.09 -24.09
C LEU A 341 1.02 -3.20 -23.27
N GLY A 342 0.32 -3.74 -22.26
CA GLY A 342 0.83 -4.77 -21.35
C GLY A 342 1.16 -4.27 -19.95
N ILE A 343 0.73 -3.07 -19.60
CA ILE A 343 0.88 -2.46 -18.27
C ILE A 343 -0.49 -2.55 -17.56
N PRO A 344 -0.64 -3.38 -16.52
CA PRO A 344 -1.90 -3.46 -15.80
C PRO A 344 -2.30 -2.10 -15.26
N ALA A 345 -3.50 -1.68 -15.62
CA ALA A 345 -4.07 -0.41 -15.22
C ALA A 345 -5.55 -0.58 -14.87
N ARG A 346 -6.03 0.21 -13.93
CA ARG A 346 -7.45 0.26 -13.57
C ARG A 346 -7.92 1.68 -13.33
N TYR A 347 -9.17 1.89 -13.64
CA TYR A 347 -9.85 3.15 -13.43
C TYR A 347 -10.25 3.28 -11.96
N VAL A 348 -10.00 4.41 -11.34
CA VAL A 348 -10.38 4.69 -9.96
C VAL A 348 -11.08 6.03 -9.90
N GLN A 349 -12.16 6.10 -9.11
CA GLN A 349 -12.91 7.34 -8.93
C GLN A 349 -13.37 7.54 -7.50
N ASN A 350 -13.68 8.80 -7.22
CA ASN A 350 -14.48 9.26 -6.11
C ASN A 350 -15.53 10.28 -6.61
N GLU A 351 -16.21 10.96 -5.72
CA GLU A 351 -17.23 11.95 -6.03
C GLU A 351 -16.73 13.19 -6.78
N ALA A 352 -15.41 13.45 -6.77
CA ALA A 352 -14.83 14.67 -7.32
C ALA A 352 -13.75 14.44 -8.38
N HIS A 353 -13.21 13.25 -8.49
CA HIS A 353 -12.07 12.99 -9.37
C HIS A 353 -12.00 11.54 -9.84
N ALA A 354 -11.47 11.35 -11.04
CA ALA A 354 -11.08 10.04 -11.55
C ALA A 354 -9.59 10.05 -11.91
N PHE A 355 -8.90 8.96 -11.57
CA PHE A 355 -7.48 8.78 -11.78
C PHE A 355 -7.17 7.32 -12.11
N ILE A 356 -5.90 7.02 -12.37
CA ILE A 356 -5.44 5.68 -12.73
C ILE A 356 -4.58 5.08 -11.64
N GLU A 357 -4.73 3.80 -11.45
CA GLU A 357 -3.73 2.96 -10.81
C GLU A 357 -3.03 2.11 -11.86
N VAL A 358 -1.71 2.05 -11.80
CA VAL A 358 -0.88 1.20 -12.64
C VAL A 358 -0.04 0.26 -11.80
N TRP A 359 0.16 -0.96 -12.29
CA TRP A 359 0.96 -1.94 -11.59
C TRP A 359 2.29 -2.18 -12.31
N PHE A 360 3.36 -2.18 -11.53
CA PHE A 360 4.68 -2.57 -12.02
C PHE A 360 5.30 -3.65 -11.13
N PRO A 361 6.10 -4.56 -11.68
CA PRO A 361 6.96 -5.43 -10.91
C PRO A 361 7.81 -4.60 -9.93
N GLU A 362 8.04 -5.12 -8.71
CA GLU A 362 8.81 -4.46 -7.63
C GLU A 362 8.16 -3.21 -7.03
N ARG A 363 7.25 -2.52 -7.76
CA ARG A 363 6.58 -1.28 -7.31
C ARG A 363 5.15 -1.50 -6.88
N ARG A 364 4.50 -2.58 -7.30
CA ARG A 364 3.07 -2.86 -7.09
C ARG A 364 2.17 -1.78 -7.70
N TRP A 365 1.01 -1.53 -7.12
CA TRP A 365 0.11 -0.48 -7.57
C TRP A 365 0.63 0.90 -7.21
N GLN A 366 0.52 1.82 -8.15
CA GLN A 366 0.88 3.24 -7.98
C GLN A 366 -0.22 4.10 -8.58
N ARG A 367 -0.46 5.24 -7.96
CA ARG A 367 -1.44 6.23 -8.38
C ARG A 367 -0.84 7.15 -9.43
N ILE A 368 -1.51 7.29 -10.56
CA ILE A 368 -1.16 8.26 -11.60
C ILE A 368 -2.34 9.22 -11.79
N ASP A 369 -2.09 10.49 -11.54
CA ASP A 369 -3.03 11.55 -11.86
C ASP A 369 -2.85 12.02 -13.32
N LEU A 370 -3.95 12.05 -14.07
CA LEU A 370 -3.97 12.54 -15.45
C LEU A 370 -4.50 13.96 -15.55
N GLY A 371 -4.89 14.57 -14.43
CA GLY A 371 -5.40 15.94 -14.36
C GLY A 371 -6.85 16.09 -14.84
N GLY A 372 -7.29 17.32 -14.89
CA GLY A 372 -8.51 17.78 -15.56
C GLY A 372 -9.82 17.22 -15.01
N ALA A 373 -10.41 17.83 -14.00
CA ALA A 373 -11.69 17.37 -13.46
C ALA A 373 -12.82 18.40 -13.67
N ALA A 374 -12.70 19.59 -13.10
CA ALA A 374 -13.68 20.64 -13.13
C ALA A 374 -13.00 22.02 -13.10
N LEU A 375 -13.78 23.08 -13.33
CA LEU A 375 -13.28 24.44 -13.17
C LEU A 375 -13.04 24.78 -11.70
N ARG A 376 -13.80 24.13 -10.79
CA ARG A 376 -13.72 24.35 -9.35
C ARG A 376 -13.95 23.03 -8.59
N MET A 377 -13.33 22.92 -7.41
CA MET A 377 -13.64 21.91 -6.44
C MET A 377 -13.99 22.53 -5.08
N ASP A 378 -15.13 22.14 -4.51
CA ASP A 378 -15.52 22.47 -3.16
C ASP A 378 -15.23 21.26 -2.25
N VAL A 379 -14.48 21.50 -1.19
CA VAL A 379 -14.08 20.45 -0.23
C VAL A 379 -14.86 20.65 1.07
N ALA A 380 -15.54 19.60 1.50
CA ALA A 380 -16.27 19.56 2.75
C ALA A 380 -15.53 18.75 3.81
N ASN A 381 -15.76 19.06 5.09
CA ASN A 381 -15.24 18.32 6.25
C ASN A 381 -13.71 18.23 6.32
N ALA A 382 -13.00 19.27 5.87
CA ALA A 382 -11.53 19.28 5.78
C ALA A 382 -10.83 20.35 6.63
N GLU A 383 -11.57 21.29 7.24
CA GLU A 383 -11.00 22.51 7.84
C GLU A 383 -9.97 22.22 8.94
N ASP A 384 -10.20 21.18 9.73
CA ASP A 384 -9.36 20.75 10.86
C ASP A 384 -8.42 19.59 10.53
N LYS A 385 -8.38 19.17 9.26
CA LYS A 385 -7.58 18.01 8.85
C LYS A 385 -6.27 18.41 8.21
N LYS A 386 -5.28 17.55 8.39
CA LYS A 386 -4.01 17.65 7.67
C LYS A 386 -4.16 17.02 6.30
N LEU A 387 -3.55 17.64 5.26
CA LEU A 387 -3.41 16.97 3.97
C LEU A 387 -2.19 16.06 3.98
N HIS A 388 -2.33 14.90 3.37
CA HIS A 388 -1.24 13.94 3.20
C HIS A 388 -0.22 14.48 2.18
N ASN A 389 1.06 14.42 2.52
CA ASN A 389 2.15 14.80 1.63
C ASN A 389 2.82 13.53 1.10
N PRO A 390 2.85 13.30 -0.22
CA PRO A 390 3.66 12.24 -0.80
C PRO A 390 5.15 12.40 -0.46
N ARG A 391 5.88 11.29 -0.37
CA ARG A 391 7.32 11.29 -0.07
C ARG A 391 8.18 11.75 -1.25
N ALA A 392 7.64 11.73 -2.46
CA ALA A 392 8.28 12.25 -3.65
C ALA A 392 7.24 12.94 -4.54
N GLU A 393 7.70 13.84 -5.35
CA GLU A 393 6.86 14.48 -6.37
C GLU A 393 6.60 13.53 -7.54
N ASP A 394 5.51 13.81 -8.26
CA ASP A 394 5.17 13.13 -9.51
C ASP A 394 6.23 13.46 -10.60
N PRO A 395 6.98 12.46 -11.08
CA PRO A 395 8.10 12.67 -12.01
C PRO A 395 7.68 12.84 -13.47
N PHE A 396 6.39 12.61 -13.81
CA PHE A 396 5.92 12.57 -15.18
C PHE A 396 5.67 13.97 -15.75
N ALA A 397 5.79 14.11 -17.08
CA ALA A 397 5.57 15.36 -17.78
C ALA A 397 4.17 15.94 -17.52
N LYS A 398 4.10 17.24 -17.28
CA LYS A 398 2.89 18.02 -17.04
C LYS A 398 2.66 18.99 -18.18
N PRO A 399 2.03 18.57 -19.30
CA PRO A 399 1.71 19.46 -20.40
C PRO A 399 0.72 20.56 -19.97
N PRO A 400 0.56 21.67 -20.74
CA PRO A 400 -0.33 22.77 -20.37
C PRO A 400 -1.77 22.33 -20.04
N GLU A 401 -2.29 21.36 -20.76
CA GLU A 401 -3.64 20.81 -20.62
C GLU A 401 -3.86 20.13 -19.27
N TYR A 402 -2.78 19.65 -18.65
CA TYR A 402 -2.82 19.05 -17.32
C TYR A 402 -3.20 20.07 -16.24
N SER A 403 -2.75 21.32 -16.37
CA SER A 403 -2.92 22.36 -15.36
C SER A 403 -4.09 23.32 -15.63
N GLN A 404 -4.87 23.11 -16.71
CA GLN A 404 -5.99 23.98 -17.08
C GLN A 404 -7.17 23.96 -16.09
N GLN A 405 -7.27 22.89 -15.31
CA GLN A 405 -8.32 22.70 -14.30
C GLN A 405 -7.66 22.32 -12.98
N TYR A 406 -8.42 22.23 -11.88
CA TYR A 406 -7.79 21.81 -10.64
C TYR A 406 -7.16 20.41 -10.81
N THR A 407 -5.96 20.25 -10.34
CA THR A 407 -5.24 18.99 -10.27
C THR A 407 -4.20 19.08 -9.16
N GLN A 408 -4.00 18.01 -8.40
CA GLN A 408 -3.05 17.97 -7.27
C GLN A 408 -3.06 19.21 -6.37
N LEU A 409 -4.23 19.80 -6.12
CA LEU A 409 -4.45 21.06 -5.38
C LEU A 409 -3.96 22.33 -6.10
N GLU A 410 -3.91 22.33 -7.40
CA GLU A 410 -3.77 23.54 -8.22
C GLU A 410 -5.14 23.92 -8.80
N GLY A 411 -5.38 25.21 -9.00
CA GLY A 411 -6.65 25.75 -9.50
C GLY A 411 -7.59 26.27 -8.42
N ASP A 412 -8.88 26.45 -8.73
CA ASP A 412 -9.90 27.01 -7.81
C ASP A 412 -10.44 25.92 -6.88
N ILE A 413 -9.86 25.82 -5.68
CA ILE A 413 -10.24 24.87 -4.63
C ILE A 413 -10.73 25.66 -3.43
N ARG A 414 -11.96 25.38 -2.98
CA ARG A 414 -12.60 25.97 -1.81
C ARG A 414 -12.72 24.96 -0.67
N GLY A 415 -12.89 25.47 0.55
CA GLY A 415 -13.00 24.63 1.76
C GLY A 415 -11.65 24.19 2.34
N LEU A 416 -10.53 24.67 1.76
CA LEU A 416 -9.19 24.49 2.31
C LEU A 416 -8.61 25.85 2.71
N THR A 417 -7.82 25.86 3.79
CA THR A 417 -7.04 27.03 4.20
C THR A 417 -5.79 27.17 3.35
N ALA A 418 -5.32 28.39 3.18
CA ALA A 418 -4.02 28.65 2.50
C ALA A 418 -2.86 27.89 3.15
N LYS A 419 -2.91 27.70 4.49
CA LYS A 419 -1.92 26.91 5.22
C LYS A 419 -1.95 25.44 4.81
N GLN A 420 -3.13 24.80 4.73
CA GLN A 420 -3.24 23.40 4.28
C GLN A 420 -2.67 23.20 2.87
N ILE A 421 -2.98 24.10 1.94
CA ILE A 421 -2.44 24.04 0.57
C ILE A 421 -0.92 24.22 0.56
N ALA A 422 -0.40 25.17 1.35
CA ALA A 422 1.05 25.43 1.44
C ALA A 422 1.79 24.26 2.10
N ASP A 423 1.24 23.69 3.16
CA ASP A 423 1.84 22.55 3.87
C ASP A 423 1.86 21.29 3.00
N ARG A 424 0.86 21.09 2.12
CA ARG A 424 0.83 19.98 1.16
C ARG A 424 1.96 20.04 0.14
N LYS A 425 2.37 21.24 -0.28
CA LYS A 425 3.44 21.44 -1.26
C LYS A 425 4.84 21.20 -0.71
N LYS A 426 4.99 21.09 0.62
CA LYS A 426 6.27 20.72 1.25
C LYS A 426 6.49 19.22 1.17
N PRO A 427 7.61 18.73 0.60
CA PRO A 427 7.89 17.30 0.63
C PRO A 427 7.90 16.81 2.08
N ASN A 428 7.31 15.66 2.33
CA ASN A 428 7.45 15.03 3.64
C ASN A 428 8.93 14.70 3.86
N ALA A 429 9.54 15.37 4.83
CA ALA A 429 10.81 14.89 5.33
C ALA A 429 10.61 13.45 5.78
N THR A 430 11.43 12.54 5.27
CA THR A 430 11.51 11.15 5.75
C THR A 430 11.53 11.22 7.27
N PRO A 431 10.72 10.46 8.03
CA PRO A 431 10.81 10.45 9.46
C PRO A 431 12.23 10.03 9.83
N SER A 432 13.07 11.00 10.18
CA SER A 432 14.37 10.74 10.76
C SER A 432 14.10 10.14 12.13
N GLY A 433 14.36 8.85 12.28
CA GLY A 433 14.35 8.19 13.58
C GLY A 433 15.49 8.75 14.43
N SER A 434 15.26 9.90 15.03
CA SER A 434 16.09 10.46 16.08
C SER A 434 15.18 10.95 17.18
N LEU A 435 15.06 10.15 18.21
CA LEU A 435 14.65 10.62 19.53
C LEU A 435 15.77 11.51 20.08
N GLY A 436 15.40 12.74 20.36
CA GLY A 436 15.99 13.77 21.15
C GLY A 436 17.47 13.69 21.55
N GLN A 437 18.28 14.51 20.92
CA GLN A 437 19.42 15.11 21.61
C GLN A 437 19.17 16.62 21.75
N GLY A 438 19.32 17.10 22.98
CA GLY A 438 19.20 18.49 23.36
C GLY A 438 20.30 19.36 22.72
N PRO A 439 20.23 20.71 22.88
CA PRO A 439 20.98 21.66 22.08
C PRO A 439 22.44 21.77 22.54
N GLY A 440 23.38 21.69 21.59
CA GLY A 440 24.80 21.95 21.87
C GLY A 440 25.70 21.97 20.65
N GLN A 441 26.00 23.19 20.20
CA GLN A 441 27.24 23.66 19.57
C GLN A 441 27.63 23.29 18.12
N GLY A 442 27.71 24.26 17.35
CA GLY A 442 28.33 24.88 16.24
C GLY A 442 29.52 24.23 15.45
N PRO A 443 29.95 24.89 14.36
CA PRO A 443 30.39 24.22 13.15
C PRO A 443 31.91 23.96 13.09
N GLY A 444 32.30 22.85 12.47
CA GLY A 444 33.69 22.55 12.11
C GLY A 444 33.84 22.12 10.66
N ASN A 445 34.48 22.97 9.91
CA ASN A 445 34.98 22.74 8.56
C ASN A 445 36.07 21.65 8.53
N GLY A 446 36.09 20.80 7.49
CA GLY A 446 37.18 19.88 7.26
C GLY A 446 37.10 19.16 5.93
N SER A 447 37.83 19.67 4.96
CA SER A 447 38.07 19.08 3.64
C SER A 447 39.00 17.87 3.71
N GLY A 448 38.85 16.91 2.78
CA GLY A 448 40.03 16.19 2.31
C GLY A 448 39.92 14.72 1.97
N THR A 449 40.06 14.46 0.71
CA THR A 449 40.81 13.40 0.01
C THR A 449 40.24 11.99 -0.06
N SER A 450 40.02 11.61 -1.30
CA SER A 450 39.78 10.31 -1.89
C SER A 450 40.93 9.30 -1.67
N GLY A 451 40.57 8.07 -1.32
CA GLY A 451 41.42 6.89 -1.38
C GLY A 451 40.55 5.62 -1.49
N PRO A 452 41.05 4.51 -2.07
CA PRO A 452 40.26 3.55 -2.81
C PRO A 452 39.52 2.50 -1.97
N ASP A 453 38.41 2.05 -2.54
CA ASP A 453 37.64 0.83 -2.31
C ASP A 453 37.77 0.12 -0.94
N ARG A 454 36.96 0.52 0.01
CA ARG A 454 36.50 -0.34 1.08
C ARG A 454 35.04 -0.67 0.84
N ILE A 455 34.74 -1.98 0.76
CA ILE A 455 33.39 -2.52 0.80
C ILE A 455 32.76 -1.99 2.09
N THR A 456 31.86 -1.01 1.96
CA THR A 456 31.06 -0.51 3.07
C THR A 456 29.99 -1.54 3.40
N PRO A 457 29.81 -1.90 4.70
CA PRO A 457 28.68 -2.72 5.11
C PRO A 457 27.37 -2.03 4.74
N ASP A 458 26.36 -2.82 4.34
CA ASP A 458 25.01 -2.37 4.01
C ASP A 458 24.42 -1.52 5.16
N PRO A 459 24.06 -0.25 4.95
CA PRO A 459 23.55 0.63 6.01
C PRO A 459 22.11 0.29 6.46
N SER A 460 21.51 -0.79 5.98
CA SER A 460 20.15 -1.20 6.30
C SER A 460 19.98 -2.07 7.56
N LEU A 461 21.08 -2.51 8.18
CA LEU A 461 21.02 -3.13 9.49
C LEU A 461 21.01 -2.03 10.57
N PRO A 462 20.05 -2.04 11.52
CA PRO A 462 20.09 -1.12 12.63
C PRO A 462 21.41 -1.34 13.38
N THR A 463 22.23 -0.30 13.44
CA THR A 463 23.41 -0.30 14.30
C THR A 463 22.88 -0.26 15.74
N VAL A 464 22.79 -1.43 16.36
CA VAL A 464 22.40 -1.54 17.76
C VAL A 464 23.53 -0.90 18.56
N THR A 465 23.27 0.24 19.17
CA THR A 465 24.23 0.86 20.10
C THR A 465 24.27 -0.05 21.32
N GLN A 466 25.35 -0.82 21.46
CA GLN A 466 25.51 -1.72 22.59
C GLN A 466 25.86 -0.94 23.85
N ASP A 467 25.13 -1.15 24.92
CA ASP A 467 25.49 -0.67 26.23
C ASP A 467 26.68 -1.51 26.77
N PRO A 468 27.84 -0.93 27.00
CA PRO A 468 29.00 -1.67 27.49
C PRO A 468 28.80 -2.30 28.88
N LYS A 469 27.78 -1.93 29.62
CA LYS A 469 27.40 -2.51 30.91
C LYS A 469 26.53 -3.76 30.79
N LYS A 470 25.97 -4.01 29.63
CA LYS A 470 25.12 -5.17 29.37
C LYS A 470 25.89 -6.24 28.59
N LYS A 471 25.50 -7.48 28.78
CA LYS A 471 26.06 -8.61 28.01
C LYS A 471 25.37 -8.71 26.66
N THR A 472 26.12 -9.09 25.63
CA THR A 472 25.55 -9.32 24.31
C THR A 472 25.30 -10.81 24.09
N PRO A 473 24.04 -11.26 23.88
CA PRO A 473 23.74 -12.64 23.59
C PRO A 473 24.31 -13.06 22.23
N ARG A 474 24.74 -14.30 22.14
CA ARG A 474 24.97 -14.99 20.88
C ARG A 474 23.83 -15.97 20.65
N LEU A 475 23.29 -15.95 19.46
CA LEU A 475 22.13 -16.73 19.03
C LEU A 475 22.59 -17.68 17.91
N ASP A 476 22.35 -18.97 18.07
CA ASP A 476 22.68 -19.96 17.05
C ASP A 476 21.41 -20.74 16.68
N VAL A 477 21.08 -20.86 15.38
CA VAL A 477 20.13 -21.85 14.86
C VAL A 477 20.83 -23.18 14.78
N THR A 478 20.36 -24.18 15.53
CA THR A 478 21.02 -25.51 15.58
C THR A 478 20.36 -26.50 14.62
N THR A 479 19.07 -26.41 14.44
CA THR A 479 18.30 -27.27 13.52
C THR A 479 17.09 -26.52 13.05
N ALA A 480 16.73 -26.65 11.78
CA ALA A 480 15.43 -26.25 11.26
C ALA A 480 15.05 -27.09 10.05
N ASP A 481 13.74 -27.18 9.80
CA ASP A 481 13.25 -27.85 8.60
C ASP A 481 13.75 -27.16 7.35
N THR A 482 14.17 -27.95 6.39
CA THR A 482 14.80 -27.49 5.16
C THR A 482 13.80 -27.37 4.00
N SER A 483 12.51 -27.71 4.15
CA SER A 483 11.42 -27.55 3.17
C SER A 483 10.06 -27.36 3.82
N ALA A 484 9.33 -26.41 3.27
CA ALA A 484 7.97 -26.19 3.72
C ALA A 484 7.12 -25.62 2.60
N PHE A 485 5.83 -25.89 2.65
CA PHE A 485 4.82 -25.17 1.90
C PHE A 485 4.25 -24.03 2.76
N ARG A 486 3.60 -23.11 2.12
CA ARG A 486 2.82 -22.07 2.81
C ARG A 486 1.74 -22.72 3.67
N GLY A 487 1.68 -22.33 4.93
CA GLY A 487 0.77 -22.90 5.91
C GLY A 487 1.27 -24.16 6.60
N ASP A 488 2.41 -24.71 6.20
CA ASP A 488 3.03 -25.85 6.91
C ASP A 488 3.62 -25.39 8.24
N VAL A 489 3.71 -26.32 9.17
CA VAL A 489 4.43 -26.15 10.42
C VAL A 489 5.90 -26.51 10.19
N VAL A 490 6.81 -25.65 10.63
CA VAL A 490 8.25 -25.86 10.61
C VAL A 490 8.81 -25.90 12.03
N HIS A 491 9.77 -26.80 12.26
CA HIS A 491 10.46 -26.93 13.53
C HIS A 491 11.75 -26.11 13.49
N VAL A 492 11.96 -25.30 14.51
CA VAL A 492 13.21 -24.52 14.65
C VAL A 492 13.78 -24.79 16.05
N GLU A 493 15.02 -25.20 16.08
CA GLU A 493 15.78 -25.35 17.31
C GLU A 493 16.95 -24.35 17.32
N GLY A 494 17.23 -23.80 18.47
CA GLY A 494 18.30 -22.86 18.63
C GLY A 494 18.88 -22.80 20.03
N ARG A 495 19.92 -21.97 20.17
CA ARG A 495 20.60 -21.78 21.44
C ARG A 495 20.95 -20.32 21.66
N VAL A 496 20.82 -19.89 22.92
CA VAL A 496 21.15 -18.53 23.38
C VAL A 496 22.20 -18.60 24.47
N VAL A 497 23.34 -17.94 24.27
CA VAL A 497 24.45 -17.90 25.23
C VAL A 497 24.99 -16.48 25.36
N ALA A 498 25.47 -16.11 26.55
CA ALA A 498 26.29 -14.90 26.72
C ALA A 498 27.57 -15.25 27.47
N GLU A 499 28.71 -14.78 26.97
CA GLU A 499 30.03 -15.09 27.54
C GLU A 499 30.26 -16.61 27.72
N GLY A 500 29.72 -17.41 26.81
CA GLY A 500 29.83 -18.88 26.86
C GLY A 500 28.87 -19.58 27.83
N LYS A 501 28.04 -18.83 28.59
CA LYS A 501 27.05 -19.38 29.54
C LYS A 501 25.66 -19.37 28.92
N PRO A 502 24.85 -20.41 29.13
CA PRO A 502 23.46 -20.43 28.68
C PRO A 502 22.65 -19.32 29.35
N ILE A 503 21.72 -18.73 28.62
CA ILE A 503 20.77 -17.76 29.15
C ILE A 503 19.41 -18.47 29.24
N PRO A 504 18.89 -18.74 30.45
CA PRO A 504 17.57 -19.32 30.63
C PRO A 504 16.47 -18.27 30.51
N ASP A 505 15.25 -18.72 30.21
CA ASP A 505 14.01 -17.93 30.15
C ASP A 505 14.12 -16.68 29.25
N HIS A 506 14.99 -16.73 28.23
CA HIS A 506 15.26 -15.59 27.38
C HIS A 506 14.38 -15.64 26.11
N PRO A 507 13.67 -14.55 25.76
CA PRO A 507 12.86 -14.49 24.58
C PRO A 507 13.74 -14.40 23.33
N VAL A 508 13.36 -15.16 22.28
CA VAL A 508 14.02 -15.17 20.98
C VAL A 508 12.98 -15.03 19.90
N ASP A 509 13.05 -13.98 19.13
CA ASP A 509 12.21 -13.77 17.96
C ASP A 509 12.82 -14.50 16.75
N VAL A 510 11.99 -15.22 16.01
CA VAL A 510 12.40 -16.03 14.86
C VAL A 510 11.85 -15.40 13.59
N PHE A 511 12.72 -15.17 12.60
CA PHE A 511 12.39 -14.48 11.36
C PHE A 511 12.83 -15.27 10.13
N LEU A 512 12.14 -15.01 9.01
CA LEU A 512 12.59 -15.34 7.65
C LEU A 512 13.07 -14.08 6.94
N ALA A 513 14.14 -14.20 6.17
CA ALA A 513 14.57 -13.20 5.20
C ALA A 513 14.85 -13.84 3.85
N PRO A 514 14.62 -13.17 2.72
CA PRO A 514 15.10 -13.67 1.44
C PRO A 514 16.62 -13.91 1.49
N ALA A 515 17.08 -15.04 0.96
CA ALA A 515 18.48 -15.45 1.04
C ALA A 515 19.44 -14.34 0.55
N GLY A 516 20.45 -14.04 1.34
CA GLY A 516 21.42 -12.98 1.09
C GLY A 516 20.89 -11.54 1.34
N ARG A 517 19.74 -11.39 1.96
CA ARG A 517 19.10 -10.07 2.25
C ARG A 517 18.60 -9.98 3.70
N ARG A 518 19.40 -10.40 4.66
CA ARG A 518 19.06 -10.24 6.08
C ARG A 518 18.85 -8.76 6.40
N GLY A 519 17.79 -8.45 7.15
CA GLY A 519 17.43 -7.10 7.55
C GLY A 519 16.57 -6.31 6.54
N ALA A 520 16.46 -6.75 5.30
CA ALA A 520 15.53 -6.14 4.34
C ALA A 520 14.18 -6.90 4.38
N ASN A 521 13.19 -6.33 5.06
CA ASN A 521 11.84 -6.90 5.23
C ASN A 521 11.84 -8.26 5.97
N PRO A 522 12.21 -8.29 7.25
CA PRO A 522 12.11 -9.48 8.07
C PRO A 522 10.65 -9.95 8.16
N ILE A 523 10.43 -11.23 7.94
CA ILE A 523 9.11 -11.85 8.04
C ILE A 523 9.10 -12.61 9.35
N PRO A 524 8.31 -12.19 10.37
CA PRO A 524 8.28 -12.86 11.65
C PRO A 524 7.63 -14.24 11.50
N LEU A 525 8.26 -15.26 12.07
CA LEU A 525 7.66 -16.58 12.28
C LEU A 525 7.01 -16.68 13.65
N GLY A 526 7.59 -16.02 14.65
CA GLY A 526 7.08 -16.04 16.02
C GLY A 526 8.17 -15.89 17.06
N ARG A 527 7.84 -16.21 18.31
CA ARG A 527 8.75 -16.11 19.46
C ARG A 527 8.92 -17.45 20.15
N ALA A 528 10.12 -17.78 20.51
CA ALA A 528 10.50 -18.88 21.38
C ALA A 528 11.06 -18.36 22.70
N VAL A 529 11.17 -19.24 23.71
CA VAL A 529 11.81 -18.94 25.00
C VAL A 529 12.82 -20.04 25.29
N SER A 530 14.02 -19.68 25.69
CA SER A 530 15.08 -20.64 26.02
C SER A 530 14.82 -21.36 27.34
N ASP A 531 15.24 -22.62 27.43
CA ASP A 531 15.20 -23.46 28.63
C ASP A 531 16.39 -23.14 29.59
N ALA A 532 16.51 -23.89 30.68
CA ALA A 532 17.60 -23.76 31.67
C ALA A 532 19.01 -23.96 31.06
N ASN A 533 19.12 -24.60 29.89
CA ASN A 533 20.37 -24.83 29.16
C ASN A 533 20.58 -23.83 28.02
N GLY A 534 19.74 -22.80 27.96
CA GLY A 534 19.77 -21.78 26.90
C GLY A 534 19.31 -22.32 25.53
N ARG A 535 18.61 -23.44 25.47
CA ARG A 535 18.09 -24.04 24.23
C ARG A 535 16.61 -23.75 24.11
N PHE A 536 16.16 -23.63 22.87
CA PHE A 536 14.73 -23.64 22.56
C PHE A 536 14.45 -24.57 21.39
N GLN A 537 13.24 -25.11 21.40
CA GLN A 537 12.66 -25.89 20.30
C GLN A 537 11.21 -25.44 20.15
N GLN A 538 10.86 -24.95 18.99
CA GLN A 538 9.54 -24.39 18.75
C GLN A 538 9.05 -24.68 17.34
N GLU A 539 7.75 -24.91 17.22
CA GLU A 539 7.06 -25.02 15.94
C GLU A 539 6.51 -23.66 15.52
N PHE A 540 6.63 -23.35 14.23
CA PHE A 540 6.14 -22.11 13.63
C PHE A 540 5.37 -22.41 12.35
N THR A 541 4.28 -21.70 12.12
CA THR A 541 3.54 -21.80 10.85
C THR A 541 4.18 -20.90 9.80
N VAL A 542 4.48 -21.46 8.64
CA VAL A 542 4.99 -20.70 7.49
C VAL A 542 3.91 -19.77 6.96
N PRO A 543 4.13 -18.45 6.92
CA PRO A 543 3.12 -17.51 6.45
C PRO A 543 2.64 -17.83 5.03
N GLY A 544 1.33 -17.84 4.84
CA GLY A 544 0.71 -18.12 3.54
C GLY A 544 1.01 -17.06 2.47
N SER A 545 1.46 -15.86 2.87
CA SER A 545 1.77 -14.72 1.99
C SER A 545 3.16 -14.78 1.33
N LEU A 546 4.01 -15.75 1.71
CA LEU A 546 5.37 -15.82 1.20
C LEU A 546 5.41 -16.12 -0.30
N ASN A 547 6.29 -15.45 -1.02
CA ASN A 547 6.59 -15.80 -2.41
C ASN A 547 7.40 -17.10 -2.47
N LEU A 548 7.34 -17.78 -3.62
CA LEU A 548 8.20 -18.92 -3.88
C LEU A 548 9.65 -18.43 -4.02
N ALA A 549 10.48 -18.68 -3.02
CA ALA A 549 11.86 -18.23 -2.98
C ALA A 549 12.66 -19.05 -1.95
N THR A 550 13.96 -18.81 -1.92
CA THR A 550 14.83 -19.30 -0.86
C THR A 550 14.90 -18.27 0.26
N TYR A 551 14.67 -18.71 1.48
CA TYR A 551 14.69 -17.86 2.68
C TYR A 551 15.74 -18.37 3.67
N GLU A 552 16.26 -17.47 4.48
CA GLU A 552 17.13 -17.76 5.62
C GLU A 552 16.33 -17.55 6.90
N ILE A 553 16.41 -18.50 7.84
CA ILE A 553 15.94 -18.31 9.21
C ILE A 553 17.03 -17.60 9.99
N TYR A 554 16.66 -16.56 10.72
CA TYR A 554 17.54 -15.92 11.68
C TYR A 554 16.79 -15.56 12.97
N LEU A 555 17.56 -15.38 14.03
CA LEU A 555 17.07 -15.15 15.37
C LEU A 555 17.39 -13.72 15.80
N ALA A 556 16.50 -13.12 16.58
CA ALA A 556 16.76 -11.85 17.24
C ALA A 556 16.48 -11.97 18.74
N SER A 557 17.38 -11.43 19.54
CA SER A 557 17.19 -11.23 20.97
C SER A 557 16.83 -9.77 21.23
N PRO A 558 15.70 -9.47 21.86
CA PRO A 558 15.38 -8.10 22.26
C PRO A 558 16.32 -7.62 23.36
N GLU A 559 16.51 -6.30 23.44
CA GLU A 559 17.23 -5.68 24.55
C GLU A 559 16.39 -5.77 25.83
N ASP A 560 17.05 -6.05 26.96
CA ASP A 560 16.44 -6.04 28.29
C ASP A 560 17.34 -5.35 29.33
N ALA A 561 17.04 -5.51 30.60
CA ALA A 561 17.81 -4.89 31.70
C ALA A 561 19.26 -5.42 31.80
N TYR A 562 19.54 -6.63 31.32
CA TYR A 562 20.81 -7.34 31.49
C TYR A 562 21.55 -7.60 30.18
N TYR A 563 20.83 -7.63 29.07
CA TYR A 563 21.33 -8.03 27.75
C TYR A 563 21.07 -6.96 26.69
N ASN A 564 22.06 -6.77 25.82
CA ASN A 564 21.90 -5.99 24.60
C ASN A 564 21.07 -6.75 23.57
N ALA A 565 20.43 -6.04 22.67
CA ALA A 565 19.83 -6.66 21.50
C ALA A 565 20.91 -7.34 20.64
N ALA A 566 20.58 -8.51 20.09
CA ALA A 566 21.48 -9.28 19.26
C ALA A 566 20.74 -9.98 18.11
N LEU A 567 21.44 -10.24 17.02
CA LEU A 567 20.98 -11.04 15.89
C LEU A 567 21.88 -12.27 15.75
N SER A 568 21.31 -13.40 15.30
CA SER A 568 22.12 -14.56 14.91
C SER A 568 22.94 -14.24 13.67
N ASP A 569 24.09 -14.82 13.59
CA ASP A 569 24.96 -14.72 12.41
C ASP A 569 24.34 -15.35 11.17
#